data_1a418ebb305db2d800fe1bea8f0fde24
#
_entry.id   1a418ebb305db2d800fe1bea8f0fde24
#
_cell.length_a   1.000
_cell.length_b   1.000
_cell.length_c   1.000
_cell.angle_alpha   90.00
_cell.angle_beta   90.00
_cell.angle_gamma   90.00
#
_symmetry.space_group_name_H-M   'P 1'
#
loop_
_entity.id
_entity.type
_entity.pdbx_description
1 polymer ?
#
loop_
_entity_poly.entity_id
_entity_poly.type
_entity_poly.pdbx_seq_one_letter_code
_entity_poly.pdbx_strand_id
1 'polypeptide(L)'
;MKRWIALIVIMLLAVMAWFAGRYQAMNLHQPWDQQAYVWQRVWTPQHAEALDASRDLFTTLRVLGLQVHPREGFRDITVNTALLKQDGRPLWLVVRVDGQLMQLDEAAIYARLQQQLQRWQAAGLPVIGVEIDHDAATARLPKYQQFLRQLRQRLPSSLQLGITALPAWIGSPALPGVLQQVDSSVLQVHAVLSPTQGLFDGRLAQEWTRQYARLSPKPFRIALPAYGMALLGFDAQGALVESEVSQRVAGKIQELTVAPQQVADFLQQLAQRPLPHLRGIIWFRLPLENDRRAWSMATLRAVIQQQPLLANWQVKFLPQPQQNGLYDLIIENQGPVDAPLPREIHIQAEGCLAADAVGHYQLATPSAPQRFIRISGDQLRAGQSRPLGWLRCQQITPGGTHVIP
;
A
#
# COMPACT_ATOMS: atom_id res chain seq x y z
N MET A 1 6.83 -42.86 41.22
CA MET A 1 7.59 -42.36 40.04
C MET A 1 6.82 -42.46 38.71
N LYS A 2 6.32 -43.64 38.29
CA LYS A 2 5.64 -43.79 36.98
C LYS A 2 4.41 -42.87 36.74
N ARG A 3 3.59 -42.57 37.76
CA ARG A 3 2.44 -41.67 37.69
C ARG A 3 2.79 -40.20 37.48
N TRP A 4 3.88 -39.74 38.05
CA TRP A 4 4.36 -38.36 37.89
C TRP A 4 4.99 -38.11 36.52
N ILE A 5 5.66 -39.10 35.94
CA ILE A 5 6.21 -39.07 34.59
C ILE A 5 5.06 -38.99 33.56
N ALA A 6 3.98 -39.75 33.75
CA ALA A 6 2.81 -39.71 32.88
C ALA A 6 2.13 -38.32 32.90
N LEU A 7 2.00 -37.67 34.05
CA LEU A 7 1.42 -36.33 34.16
C LEU A 7 2.28 -35.27 33.46
N ILE A 8 3.61 -35.36 33.60
CA ILE A 8 4.54 -34.43 32.91
C ILE A 8 4.45 -34.59 31.39
N VAL A 9 4.37 -35.83 30.89
CA VAL A 9 4.24 -36.09 29.45
C VAL A 9 2.91 -35.57 28.90
N ILE A 10 1.80 -35.76 29.64
CA ILE A 10 0.49 -35.23 29.23
C ILE A 10 0.51 -33.69 29.20
N MET A 11 1.14 -33.05 30.17
CA MET A 11 1.27 -31.59 30.22
C MET A 11 2.13 -31.04 29.08
N LEU A 12 3.22 -31.71 28.73
CA LEU A 12 4.06 -31.35 27.58
C LEU A 12 3.33 -31.53 26.25
N LEU A 13 2.55 -32.60 26.09
CA LEU A 13 1.73 -32.82 24.91
C LEU A 13 0.62 -31.78 24.79
N ALA A 14 -0.02 -31.38 25.90
CA ALA A 14 -1.02 -30.32 25.92
C ALA A 14 -0.41 -28.97 25.57
N VAL A 15 0.76 -28.65 26.06
CA VAL A 15 1.51 -27.43 25.71
C VAL A 15 1.94 -27.43 24.26
N MET A 16 2.45 -28.55 23.73
CA MET A 16 2.77 -28.69 22.30
C MET A 16 1.54 -28.58 21.42
N ALA A 17 0.42 -29.20 21.79
CA ALA A 17 -0.83 -29.08 21.06
C ALA A 17 -1.38 -27.64 21.09
N TRP A 18 -1.21 -26.93 22.22
CA TRP A 18 -1.59 -25.54 22.33
C TRP A 18 -0.70 -24.60 21.47
N PHE A 19 0.62 -24.85 21.45
CA PHE A 19 1.55 -24.14 20.58
C PHE A 19 1.31 -24.49 19.10
N ALA A 20 1.07 -25.75 18.75
CA ALA A 20 0.75 -26.18 17.39
C ALA A 20 -0.61 -25.58 16.91
N GLY A 21 -1.60 -25.54 17.80
CA GLY A 21 -2.89 -24.88 17.51
C GLY A 21 -2.73 -23.36 17.31
N ARG A 22 -1.87 -22.71 18.11
CA ARG A 22 -1.51 -21.29 17.91
C ARG A 22 -0.70 -21.07 16.62
N TYR A 23 0.22 -21.96 16.28
CA TYR A 23 1.01 -21.89 15.04
C TYR A 23 0.14 -22.10 13.80
N GLN A 24 -0.85 -23.00 13.87
CA GLN A 24 -1.86 -23.18 12.80
C GLN A 24 -2.82 -21.97 12.71
N ALA A 25 -3.19 -21.37 13.84
CA ALA A 25 -4.00 -20.12 13.83
C ALA A 25 -3.22 -18.92 13.31
N MET A 26 -1.89 -18.88 13.42
CA MET A 26 -1.03 -17.85 12.84
C MET A 26 -0.79 -18.03 11.33
N ASN A 27 -0.99 -19.21 10.77
CA ASN A 27 -1.00 -19.48 9.34
C ASN A 27 -2.41 -19.36 8.76
N LEU A 28 -3.16 -18.34 9.13
CA LEU A 28 -4.34 -17.92 8.38
C LEU A 28 -3.85 -17.40 7.01
N HIS A 29 -3.66 -18.31 6.07
CA HIS A 29 -3.64 -17.96 4.65
C HIS A 29 -4.87 -17.08 4.45
N GLN A 30 -4.67 -15.83 4.08
CA GLN A 30 -5.80 -14.96 3.80
C GLN A 30 -6.61 -15.63 2.69
N PRO A 31 -7.88 -15.96 2.92
CA PRO A 31 -8.68 -16.73 1.95
C PRO A 31 -9.03 -15.91 0.72
N TRP A 32 -8.44 -14.70 0.59
CA TRP A 32 -8.78 -13.75 -0.44
C TRP A 32 -7.71 -13.64 -1.51
N ASP A 33 -8.18 -13.56 -2.73
CA ASP A 33 -7.40 -13.16 -3.89
C ASP A 33 -6.76 -11.79 -3.66
N GLN A 34 -5.45 -11.67 -3.91
CA GLN A 34 -4.68 -10.44 -3.78
C GLN A 34 -4.37 -9.89 -5.17
N GLN A 35 -4.72 -8.64 -5.40
CA GLN A 35 -4.49 -7.92 -6.65
C GLN A 35 -3.85 -6.55 -6.37
N ALA A 36 -3.27 -5.91 -7.39
CA ALA A 36 -2.72 -4.56 -7.25
C ALA A 36 -3.11 -3.65 -8.42
N TYR A 37 -3.32 -2.37 -8.10
CA TYR A 37 -3.38 -1.33 -9.10
C TYR A 37 -1.98 -0.89 -9.53
N VAL A 38 -1.72 -0.83 -10.82
CA VAL A 38 -0.59 -0.13 -11.42
C VAL A 38 -1.14 1.20 -11.91
N TRP A 39 -0.95 2.25 -11.11
CA TRP A 39 -1.65 3.52 -11.26
C TRP A 39 -0.77 4.63 -11.83
N GLN A 40 0.53 4.38 -11.94
CA GLN A 40 1.52 5.35 -12.41
C GLN A 40 1.28 5.72 -13.88
N ARG A 41 1.25 7.02 -14.16
CA ARG A 41 1.07 7.55 -15.53
C ARG A 41 2.31 7.46 -16.39
N VAL A 42 3.47 7.37 -15.75
CA VAL A 42 4.77 7.27 -16.41
C VAL A 42 5.44 5.97 -15.99
N TRP A 43 5.74 5.13 -16.96
CA TRP A 43 6.45 3.86 -16.74
C TRP A 43 7.95 4.09 -16.70
N THR A 44 8.60 3.55 -15.67
CA THR A 44 10.04 3.67 -15.39
C THR A 44 10.65 2.28 -15.19
N PRO A 45 11.98 2.12 -15.18
CA PRO A 45 12.63 0.84 -14.89
C PRO A 45 12.19 0.21 -13.56
N GLN A 46 11.84 1.01 -12.55
CA GLN A 46 11.37 0.53 -11.25
C GLN A 46 10.08 -0.30 -11.33
N HIS A 47 9.30 -0.16 -12.41
CA HIS A 47 8.14 -1.05 -12.62
C HIS A 47 8.56 -2.50 -12.85
N ALA A 48 9.69 -2.76 -13.51
CA ALA A 48 10.19 -4.12 -13.71
C ALA A 48 10.53 -4.78 -12.36
N GLU A 49 11.22 -4.06 -11.50
CA GLU A 49 11.61 -4.51 -10.16
C GLU A 49 10.36 -4.75 -9.29
N ALA A 50 9.41 -3.82 -9.31
CA ALA A 50 8.17 -3.94 -8.52
C ALA A 50 7.28 -5.10 -9.00
N LEU A 51 7.16 -5.31 -10.31
CA LEU A 51 6.40 -6.42 -10.88
C LEU A 51 7.03 -7.76 -10.51
N ASP A 52 8.35 -7.88 -10.61
CA ASP A 52 9.07 -9.10 -10.22
C ASP A 52 8.97 -9.37 -8.72
N ALA A 53 9.24 -8.37 -7.88
CA ALA A 53 9.16 -8.47 -6.42
C ALA A 53 7.76 -8.78 -5.89
N SER A 54 6.71 -8.55 -6.68
CA SER A 54 5.32 -8.80 -6.31
C SER A 54 4.69 -10.03 -6.97
N ARG A 55 5.46 -10.83 -7.70
CA ARG A 55 4.96 -11.95 -8.50
C ARG A 55 4.25 -13.02 -7.67
N ASP A 56 4.74 -13.28 -6.48
CA ASP A 56 4.19 -14.23 -5.52
C ASP A 56 3.04 -13.65 -4.66
N LEU A 57 2.84 -12.32 -4.69
CA LEU A 57 1.82 -11.65 -3.90
C LEU A 57 0.51 -11.47 -4.67
N PHE A 58 0.60 -11.09 -5.95
CA PHE A 58 -0.57 -10.69 -6.72
C PHE A 58 -0.87 -11.62 -7.88
N THR A 59 -2.13 -12.05 -7.94
CA THR A 59 -2.63 -12.93 -9.01
C THR A 59 -3.01 -12.17 -10.28
N THR A 60 -3.33 -10.88 -10.15
CA THR A 60 -3.89 -10.05 -11.22
C THR A 60 -3.46 -8.59 -11.02
N LEU A 61 -3.25 -7.89 -12.13
CA LEU A 61 -2.94 -6.46 -12.13
C LEU A 61 -4.09 -5.64 -12.74
N ARG A 62 -4.38 -4.50 -12.12
CA ARG A 62 -5.34 -3.50 -12.62
C ARG A 62 -4.57 -2.27 -13.07
N VAL A 63 -4.45 -2.12 -14.38
CA VAL A 63 -3.51 -1.17 -14.98
C VAL A 63 -4.27 0.02 -15.55
N LEU A 64 -3.91 1.23 -15.11
CA LEU A 64 -4.48 2.46 -15.63
C LEU A 64 -4.09 2.61 -17.11
N GLY A 65 -5.10 2.60 -17.98
CA GLY A 65 -4.90 2.70 -19.42
C GLY A 65 -5.52 3.96 -20.05
N LEU A 66 -6.56 4.51 -19.42
CA LEU A 66 -7.24 5.70 -19.90
C LEU A 66 -7.70 6.58 -18.73
N GLN A 67 -7.55 7.87 -18.87
CA GLN A 67 -8.05 8.85 -17.91
C GLN A 67 -8.89 9.91 -18.63
N VAL A 68 -10.03 10.27 -18.01
CA VAL A 68 -10.92 11.35 -18.47
C VAL A 68 -10.96 12.42 -17.36
N HIS A 69 -10.37 13.57 -17.65
CA HIS A 69 -10.22 14.66 -16.67
C HIS A 69 -11.01 15.90 -17.11
N PRO A 70 -11.64 16.67 -16.20
CA PRO A 70 -12.50 17.80 -16.55
C PRO A 70 -11.77 18.94 -17.27
N ARG A 71 -10.47 19.13 -17.01
CA ARG A 71 -9.66 20.19 -17.60
C ARG A 71 -8.74 19.71 -18.73
N GLU A 72 -8.17 18.51 -18.59
CA GLU A 72 -7.20 17.95 -19.54
C GLU A 72 -7.84 17.09 -20.63
N GLY A 73 -9.14 16.80 -20.51
CA GLY A 73 -9.85 15.92 -21.43
C GLY A 73 -9.39 14.46 -21.32
N PHE A 74 -9.25 13.81 -22.47
CA PHE A 74 -8.82 12.42 -22.55
C PHE A 74 -7.31 12.28 -22.52
N ARG A 75 -6.80 11.39 -21.67
CA ARG A 75 -5.39 11.03 -21.61
C ARG A 75 -5.23 9.51 -21.73
N ASP A 76 -4.70 9.07 -22.88
CA ASP A 76 -4.26 7.69 -23.06
C ASP A 76 -2.97 7.48 -22.26
N ILE A 77 -2.93 6.44 -21.43
CA ILE A 77 -1.73 6.11 -20.66
C ILE A 77 -0.90 5.11 -21.47
N THR A 78 0.33 5.51 -21.79
CA THR A 78 1.27 4.65 -22.50
C THR A 78 1.92 3.69 -21.50
N VAL A 79 1.47 2.44 -21.49
CA VAL A 79 2.02 1.38 -20.64
C VAL A 79 3.21 0.70 -21.31
N ASN A 80 4.11 0.12 -20.54
CA ASN A 80 5.17 -0.72 -21.07
C ASN A 80 4.62 -2.13 -21.41
N THR A 81 4.14 -2.26 -22.65
CA THR A 81 3.52 -3.51 -23.12
C THR A 81 4.47 -4.69 -23.15
N ALA A 82 5.75 -4.46 -23.44
CA ALA A 82 6.76 -5.53 -23.43
C ALA A 82 6.93 -6.11 -22.03
N LEU A 83 7.01 -5.23 -21.01
CA LEU A 83 7.15 -5.62 -19.62
C LEU A 83 5.90 -6.34 -19.12
N LEU A 84 4.70 -5.83 -19.41
CA LEU A 84 3.44 -6.48 -19.02
C LEU A 84 3.24 -7.83 -19.70
N LYS A 85 3.68 -7.98 -20.96
CA LYS A 85 3.65 -9.26 -21.66
C LYS A 85 4.61 -10.26 -21.03
N GLN A 86 5.82 -9.84 -20.67
CA GLN A 86 6.78 -10.68 -19.96
C GLN A 86 6.28 -11.08 -18.57
N ASP A 87 5.61 -10.19 -17.86
CA ASP A 87 5.00 -10.46 -16.57
C ASP A 87 3.95 -11.57 -16.67
N GLY A 88 3.07 -11.51 -17.66
CA GLY A 88 2.12 -12.57 -18.02
C GLY A 88 0.93 -12.72 -17.09
N ARG A 89 0.83 -11.97 -15.98
CA ARG A 89 -0.36 -12.00 -15.10
C ARG A 89 -1.59 -11.46 -15.83
N PRO A 90 -2.79 -11.99 -15.54
CA PRO A 90 -4.05 -11.43 -16.05
C PRO A 90 -4.17 -9.93 -15.76
N LEU A 91 -4.68 -9.17 -16.75
CA LEU A 91 -4.77 -7.72 -16.68
C LEU A 91 -6.22 -7.25 -16.76
N TRP A 92 -6.55 -6.25 -15.93
CA TRP A 92 -7.70 -5.38 -16.14
C TRP A 92 -7.23 -4.05 -16.71
N LEU A 93 -7.88 -3.58 -17.76
CA LEU A 93 -7.70 -2.22 -18.25
C LEU A 93 -8.59 -1.30 -17.42
N VAL A 94 -7.98 -0.36 -16.70
CA VAL A 94 -8.70 0.61 -15.86
C VAL A 94 -8.89 1.91 -16.63
N VAL A 95 -10.15 2.38 -16.64
CA VAL A 95 -10.56 3.68 -17.18
C VAL A 95 -10.95 4.57 -16.00
N ARG A 96 -10.13 5.56 -15.70
CA ARG A 96 -10.43 6.56 -14.68
C ARG A 96 -11.28 7.68 -15.26
N VAL A 97 -12.43 7.92 -14.65
CA VAL A 97 -13.36 9.00 -15.01
C VAL A 97 -13.55 9.91 -13.81
N ASP A 98 -13.11 11.15 -13.93
CA ASP A 98 -13.17 12.12 -12.84
C ASP A 98 -14.63 12.50 -12.49
N GLY A 99 -14.93 12.55 -11.18
CA GLY A 99 -16.28 12.87 -10.68
C GLY A 99 -16.74 14.31 -10.89
N GLN A 100 -15.82 15.24 -11.18
CA GLN A 100 -16.12 16.64 -11.45
C GLN A 100 -16.62 16.88 -12.88
N LEU A 101 -16.60 15.88 -13.75
CA LEU A 101 -17.14 16.00 -15.09
C LEU A 101 -18.64 16.36 -15.06
N MET A 102 -19.00 17.44 -15.71
CA MET A 102 -20.41 17.88 -15.79
C MET A 102 -21.25 16.92 -16.60
N GLN A 103 -20.69 16.36 -17.67
CA GLN A 103 -21.32 15.37 -18.54
C GLN A 103 -20.26 14.33 -18.97
N LEU A 104 -20.71 13.10 -19.17
CA LEU A 104 -19.91 12.05 -19.79
C LEU A 104 -20.08 12.12 -21.30
N ASP A 105 -18.99 12.29 -22.03
CA ASP A 105 -18.98 12.00 -23.46
C ASP A 105 -18.82 10.48 -23.63
N GLU A 106 -19.95 9.78 -23.51
CA GLU A 106 -20.00 8.33 -23.57
C GLU A 106 -19.43 7.79 -24.88
N ALA A 107 -19.74 8.46 -26.02
CA ALA A 107 -19.27 8.05 -27.33
C ALA A 107 -17.74 8.11 -27.43
N ALA A 108 -17.13 9.19 -26.95
CA ALA A 108 -15.68 9.33 -26.91
C ALA A 108 -15.03 8.35 -25.94
N ILE A 109 -15.63 8.11 -24.77
CA ILE A 109 -15.13 7.11 -23.82
C ILE A 109 -15.12 5.72 -24.47
N TYR A 110 -16.21 5.31 -25.13
CA TYR A 110 -16.29 4.02 -25.81
C TYR A 110 -15.24 3.88 -26.92
N ALA A 111 -15.11 4.90 -27.77
CA ALA A 111 -14.15 4.88 -28.88
C ALA A 111 -12.69 4.75 -28.36
N ARG A 112 -12.35 5.54 -27.35
CA ARG A 112 -11.01 5.52 -26.75
C ARG A 112 -10.72 4.20 -26.05
N LEU A 113 -11.66 3.69 -25.25
CA LEU A 113 -11.55 2.40 -24.61
C LEU A 113 -11.33 1.28 -25.61
N GLN A 114 -12.13 1.26 -26.70
CA GLN A 114 -12.00 0.25 -27.75
C GLN A 114 -10.63 0.33 -28.43
N GLN A 115 -10.14 1.53 -28.70
CA GLN A 115 -8.80 1.74 -29.24
C GLN A 115 -7.70 1.22 -28.30
N GLN A 116 -7.81 1.48 -26.98
CA GLN A 116 -6.84 0.96 -26.00
C GLN A 116 -6.89 -0.57 -25.91
N LEU A 117 -8.07 -1.16 -25.90
CA LEU A 117 -8.23 -2.63 -25.89
C LEU A 117 -7.57 -3.25 -27.12
N GLN A 118 -7.81 -2.68 -28.31
CA GLN A 118 -7.19 -3.16 -29.55
C GLN A 118 -5.65 -3.07 -29.50
N ARG A 119 -5.10 -1.96 -28.98
CA ARG A 119 -3.64 -1.79 -28.82
C ARG A 119 -3.07 -2.85 -27.88
N TRP A 120 -3.72 -3.08 -26.73
CA TRP A 120 -3.24 -4.05 -25.75
C TRP A 120 -3.35 -5.49 -26.26
N GLN A 121 -4.45 -5.82 -26.94
CA GLN A 121 -4.63 -7.13 -27.56
C GLN A 121 -3.62 -7.37 -28.70
N ALA A 122 -3.38 -6.37 -29.55
CA ALA A 122 -2.36 -6.45 -30.60
C ALA A 122 -0.94 -6.62 -30.05
N ALA A 123 -0.67 -6.06 -28.86
CA ALA A 123 0.59 -6.29 -28.12
C ALA A 123 0.67 -7.68 -27.46
N GLY A 124 -0.41 -8.47 -27.48
CA GLY A 124 -0.49 -9.80 -26.89
C GLY A 124 -0.60 -9.78 -25.37
N LEU A 125 -1.21 -8.72 -24.78
CA LEU A 125 -1.44 -8.64 -23.34
C LEU A 125 -2.63 -9.52 -22.91
N PRO A 126 -2.55 -10.22 -21.77
CA PRO A 126 -3.60 -11.10 -21.27
C PRO A 126 -4.75 -10.31 -20.59
N VAL A 127 -5.45 -9.47 -21.34
CA VAL A 127 -6.54 -8.65 -20.81
C VAL A 127 -7.76 -9.53 -20.58
N ILE A 128 -8.23 -9.56 -19.33
CA ILE A 128 -9.41 -10.34 -18.92
C ILE A 128 -10.63 -9.48 -18.61
N GLY A 129 -10.47 -8.17 -18.49
CA GLY A 129 -11.59 -7.28 -18.17
C GLY A 129 -11.26 -5.80 -18.28
N VAL A 130 -12.33 -5.02 -18.18
CA VAL A 130 -12.31 -3.56 -18.12
C VAL A 130 -12.92 -3.10 -16.80
N GLU A 131 -12.29 -2.19 -16.13
CA GLU A 131 -12.81 -1.53 -14.94
C GLU A 131 -13.05 -0.05 -15.19
N ILE A 132 -14.23 0.41 -14.84
CA ILE A 132 -14.57 1.84 -14.84
C ILE A 132 -14.44 2.37 -13.41
N ASP A 133 -13.41 3.15 -13.19
CA ASP A 133 -13.19 3.88 -11.93
C ASP A 133 -13.75 5.30 -12.09
N HIS A 134 -15.04 5.44 -11.77
CA HIS A 134 -15.76 6.71 -11.90
C HIS A 134 -16.28 7.21 -10.55
N ASP A 135 -15.78 8.36 -10.10
CA ASP A 135 -16.26 9.03 -8.88
C ASP A 135 -17.62 9.72 -9.08
N ALA A 136 -18.61 8.98 -9.60
CA ALA A 136 -19.94 9.53 -9.84
C ALA A 136 -20.57 10.06 -8.55
N ALA A 137 -21.13 11.28 -8.62
CA ALA A 137 -21.99 11.77 -7.55
C ALA A 137 -23.18 10.83 -7.37
N THR A 138 -23.62 10.59 -6.13
CA THR A 138 -24.71 9.66 -5.79
C THR A 138 -25.99 9.93 -6.59
N ALA A 139 -26.32 11.21 -6.82
CA ALA A 139 -27.48 11.61 -7.63
C ALA A 139 -27.37 11.22 -9.11
N ARG A 140 -26.18 10.91 -9.61
CA ARG A 140 -25.91 10.52 -10.99
C ARG A 140 -25.88 9.01 -11.22
N LEU A 141 -26.03 8.20 -10.19
CA LEU A 141 -26.00 6.73 -10.32
C LEU A 141 -27.00 6.16 -11.34
N PRO A 142 -28.23 6.69 -11.51
CA PRO A 142 -29.12 6.20 -12.58
C PRO A 142 -28.55 6.41 -14.00
N LYS A 143 -27.87 7.53 -14.25
CA LYS A 143 -27.18 7.77 -15.54
C LYS A 143 -25.96 6.86 -15.67
N TYR A 144 -25.21 6.66 -14.60
CA TYR A 144 -24.07 5.75 -14.59
C TYR A 144 -24.51 4.30 -14.86
N GLN A 145 -25.63 3.86 -14.31
CA GLN A 145 -26.22 2.56 -14.61
C GLN A 145 -26.52 2.40 -16.10
N GLN A 146 -27.10 3.44 -16.74
CA GLN A 146 -27.39 3.43 -18.17
C GLN A 146 -26.10 3.34 -19.01
N PHE A 147 -25.09 4.12 -18.68
CA PHE A 147 -23.77 4.07 -19.30
C PHE A 147 -23.16 2.67 -19.22
N LEU A 148 -23.15 2.03 -18.06
CA LEU A 148 -22.61 0.68 -17.88
C LEU A 148 -23.37 -0.38 -18.68
N ARG A 149 -24.71 -0.26 -18.76
CA ARG A 149 -25.54 -1.14 -19.60
C ARG A 149 -25.15 -1.05 -21.07
N GLN A 150 -24.97 0.16 -21.59
CA GLN A 150 -24.55 0.38 -22.96
C GLN A 150 -23.12 -0.08 -23.21
N LEU A 151 -22.23 0.15 -22.25
CA LEU A 151 -20.85 -0.33 -22.32
C LEU A 151 -20.79 -1.87 -22.37
N ARG A 152 -21.57 -2.56 -21.52
CA ARG A 152 -21.63 -4.03 -21.52
C ARG A 152 -22.05 -4.60 -22.90
N GLN A 153 -22.98 -3.95 -23.57
CA GLN A 153 -23.40 -4.37 -24.90
C GLN A 153 -22.33 -4.21 -25.99
N ARG A 154 -21.37 -3.30 -25.78
CA ARG A 154 -20.28 -3.00 -26.72
C ARG A 154 -19.00 -3.76 -26.47
N LEU A 155 -18.82 -4.24 -25.22
CA LEU A 155 -17.65 -5.05 -24.89
C LEU A 155 -17.82 -6.48 -25.36
N PRO A 156 -16.73 -7.14 -25.83
CA PRO A 156 -16.74 -8.57 -26.09
C PRO A 156 -17.22 -9.37 -24.88
N SER A 157 -17.99 -10.41 -25.10
CA SER A 157 -18.51 -11.29 -24.02
C SER A 157 -17.39 -12.01 -23.25
N SER A 158 -16.22 -12.16 -23.85
CA SER A 158 -15.01 -12.72 -23.21
C SER A 158 -14.36 -11.81 -22.19
N LEU A 159 -14.66 -10.50 -22.21
CA LEU A 159 -14.13 -9.54 -21.25
C LEU A 159 -15.13 -9.29 -20.13
N GLN A 160 -14.63 -9.34 -18.88
CA GLN A 160 -15.40 -8.94 -17.72
C GLN A 160 -15.52 -7.40 -17.66
N LEU A 161 -16.65 -6.93 -17.13
CA LEU A 161 -16.86 -5.51 -16.79
C LEU A 161 -16.87 -5.35 -15.28
N GLY A 162 -16.04 -4.46 -14.76
CA GLY A 162 -15.97 -4.10 -13.36
C GLY A 162 -16.14 -2.60 -13.12
N ILE A 163 -16.37 -2.23 -11.88
CA ILE A 163 -16.40 -0.83 -11.42
C ILE A 163 -15.68 -0.67 -10.11
N THR A 164 -15.14 0.52 -9.86
CA THR A 164 -14.86 1.00 -8.50
C THR A 164 -16.12 1.63 -7.94
N ALA A 165 -16.51 1.25 -6.74
CA ALA A 165 -17.67 1.76 -6.01
C ALA A 165 -17.23 2.58 -4.80
N LEU A 166 -17.93 3.66 -4.51
CA LEU A 166 -17.64 4.55 -3.39
C LEU A 166 -18.54 4.26 -2.19
N PRO A 167 -18.05 4.41 -0.95
CA PRO A 167 -18.85 4.29 0.26
C PRO A 167 -20.07 5.22 0.27
N ALA A 168 -19.93 6.41 -0.34
CA ALA A 168 -21.02 7.38 -0.46
C ALA A 168 -22.27 6.86 -1.20
N TRP A 169 -22.13 5.79 -1.99
CA TRP A 169 -23.24 5.20 -2.74
C TRP A 169 -24.07 4.20 -1.94
N ILE A 170 -23.54 3.71 -0.79
CA ILE A 170 -24.16 2.62 -0.01
C ILE A 170 -25.59 2.92 0.41
N GLY A 171 -25.90 4.17 0.76
CA GLY A 171 -27.27 4.61 1.10
C GLY A 171 -28.18 4.87 -0.09
N SER A 172 -27.69 4.75 -1.33
CA SER A 172 -28.49 5.07 -2.53
C SER A 172 -29.36 3.89 -2.97
N PRO A 173 -30.66 4.08 -3.23
CA PRO A 173 -31.52 3.04 -3.79
C PRO A 173 -31.13 2.67 -5.22
N ALA A 174 -30.31 3.46 -5.91
CA ALA A 174 -29.84 3.18 -7.27
C ALA A 174 -28.63 2.23 -7.30
N LEU A 175 -27.89 2.05 -6.19
CA LEU A 175 -26.68 1.22 -6.18
C LEU A 175 -26.92 -0.23 -6.64
N PRO A 176 -27.95 -0.96 -6.18
CA PRO A 176 -28.19 -2.32 -6.65
C PRO A 176 -28.36 -2.41 -8.17
N GLY A 177 -29.03 -1.42 -8.77
CA GLY A 177 -29.19 -1.32 -10.23
C GLY A 177 -27.87 -1.14 -10.98
N VAL A 178 -26.94 -0.35 -10.42
CA VAL A 178 -25.57 -0.20 -10.94
C VAL A 178 -24.81 -1.53 -10.86
N LEU A 179 -24.83 -2.19 -9.70
CA LEU A 179 -24.12 -3.44 -9.48
C LEU A 179 -24.62 -4.60 -10.35
N GLN A 180 -25.88 -4.57 -10.79
CA GLN A 180 -26.41 -5.57 -11.71
C GLN A 180 -25.81 -5.47 -13.13
N GLN A 181 -25.29 -4.30 -13.53
CA GLN A 181 -24.75 -4.08 -14.89
C GLN A 181 -23.32 -4.61 -15.06
N VAL A 182 -22.65 -5.03 -13.99
CA VAL A 182 -21.24 -5.41 -13.99
C VAL A 182 -21.04 -6.85 -13.53
N ASP A 183 -19.91 -7.46 -13.86
CA ASP A 183 -19.56 -8.82 -13.45
C ASP A 183 -18.96 -8.85 -12.04
N SER A 184 -18.26 -7.78 -11.65
CA SER A 184 -17.69 -7.62 -10.32
C SER A 184 -17.54 -6.13 -9.98
N SER A 185 -17.30 -5.85 -8.70
CA SER A 185 -17.03 -4.47 -8.25
C SER A 185 -15.90 -4.43 -7.25
N VAL A 186 -15.33 -3.24 -7.07
CA VAL A 186 -14.30 -2.94 -6.08
C VAL A 186 -14.82 -1.83 -5.17
N LEU A 187 -15.05 -2.11 -3.90
CA LEU A 187 -15.40 -1.07 -2.94
C LEU A 187 -14.13 -0.38 -2.46
N GLN A 188 -14.00 0.90 -2.73
CA GLN A 188 -12.90 1.72 -2.21
C GLN A 188 -13.19 2.07 -0.74
N VAL A 189 -12.47 1.45 0.21
CA VAL A 189 -12.68 1.67 1.64
C VAL A 189 -11.70 2.67 2.26
N HIS A 190 -11.04 3.46 1.43
CA HIS A 190 -10.17 4.55 1.83
C HIS A 190 -10.63 5.84 1.16
N ALA A 191 -10.65 6.92 1.91
CA ALA A 191 -11.02 8.24 1.42
C ALA A 191 -10.54 9.32 2.38
N VAL A 192 -10.23 10.50 1.87
CA VAL A 192 -10.01 11.67 2.71
C VAL A 192 -11.37 12.24 3.10
N LEU A 193 -11.90 11.82 4.25
CA LEU A 193 -13.15 12.37 4.80
C LEU A 193 -12.91 13.71 5.47
N SER A 194 -11.76 13.87 6.10
CA SER A 194 -11.27 15.12 6.64
C SER A 194 -9.74 15.07 6.77
N PRO A 195 -9.04 16.22 6.77
CA PRO A 195 -7.60 16.28 6.98
C PRO A 195 -7.13 15.65 8.28
N THR A 196 -7.98 15.67 9.30
CA THR A 196 -7.66 15.16 10.64
C THR A 196 -7.91 13.66 10.81
N GLN A 197 -8.71 13.05 9.93
CA GLN A 197 -9.06 11.63 10.01
C GLN A 197 -8.12 10.73 9.19
N GLY A 198 -7.22 11.34 8.39
CA GLY A 198 -6.32 10.60 7.55
C GLY A 198 -6.98 9.96 6.32
N LEU A 199 -6.30 8.98 5.73
CA LEU A 199 -6.71 8.32 4.49
C LEU A 199 -7.46 7.01 4.72
N PHE A 200 -7.36 6.41 5.90
CA PHE A 200 -7.95 5.12 6.23
C PHE A 200 -8.44 5.07 7.68
N ASP A 201 -9.68 4.66 7.87
CA ASP A 201 -10.29 4.34 9.18
C ASP A 201 -10.80 2.90 9.12
N GLY A 202 -10.17 2.00 9.87
CA GLY A 202 -10.51 0.57 9.88
C GLY A 202 -11.93 0.27 10.36
N ARG A 203 -12.49 1.08 11.27
CA ARG A 203 -13.87 0.92 11.77
C ARG A 203 -14.88 1.28 10.68
N LEU A 204 -14.70 2.42 10.02
CA LEU A 204 -15.56 2.83 8.89
C LEU A 204 -15.44 1.86 7.72
N ALA A 205 -14.22 1.43 7.40
CA ALA A 205 -13.98 0.44 6.35
C ALA A 205 -14.74 -0.87 6.61
N GLN A 206 -14.77 -1.34 7.87
CA GLN A 206 -15.56 -2.52 8.26
C GLN A 206 -17.07 -2.30 8.09
N GLU A 207 -17.56 -1.16 8.54
CA GLU A 207 -18.97 -0.81 8.43
C GLU A 207 -19.42 -0.77 6.97
N TRP A 208 -18.70 -0.04 6.12
CA TRP A 208 -18.98 0.04 4.69
C TRP A 208 -18.90 -1.33 4.00
N THR A 209 -17.87 -2.12 4.31
CA THR A 209 -17.73 -3.45 3.71
C THR A 209 -18.89 -4.36 4.06
N ARG A 210 -19.36 -4.35 5.32
CA ARG A 210 -20.53 -5.15 5.76
C ARG A 210 -21.83 -4.68 5.10
N GLN A 211 -22.04 -3.37 5.01
CA GLN A 211 -23.23 -2.80 4.36
C GLN A 211 -23.22 -3.14 2.86
N TYR A 212 -22.08 -2.97 2.20
CA TYR A 212 -21.91 -3.26 0.78
C TYR A 212 -22.12 -4.74 0.46
N ALA A 213 -21.63 -5.64 1.29
CA ALA A 213 -21.81 -7.09 1.13
C ALA A 213 -23.29 -7.52 1.14
N ARG A 214 -24.17 -6.77 1.83
CA ARG A 214 -25.62 -7.02 1.83
C ARG A 214 -26.30 -6.53 0.56
N LEU A 215 -25.72 -5.55 -0.12
CA LEU A 215 -26.28 -4.91 -1.31
C LEU A 215 -25.75 -5.53 -2.59
N SER A 216 -24.54 -6.09 -2.57
CA SER A 216 -23.91 -6.64 -3.76
C SER A 216 -24.42 -8.04 -4.08
N PRO A 217 -25.11 -8.23 -5.22
CA PRO A 217 -25.57 -9.56 -5.64
C PRO A 217 -24.47 -10.36 -6.33
N LYS A 218 -23.32 -9.75 -6.59
CA LYS A 218 -22.21 -10.30 -7.36
C LYS A 218 -20.89 -10.24 -6.59
N PRO A 219 -19.86 -10.96 -7.05
CA PRO A 219 -18.54 -10.91 -6.44
C PRO A 219 -18.00 -9.47 -6.35
N PHE A 220 -17.41 -9.13 -5.21
CA PHE A 220 -16.72 -7.86 -5.05
C PHE A 220 -15.39 -8.03 -4.33
N ARG A 221 -14.54 -7.02 -4.45
CA ARG A 221 -13.28 -6.86 -3.73
C ARG A 221 -13.29 -5.54 -3.00
N ILE A 222 -12.35 -5.36 -2.08
CA ILE A 222 -12.13 -4.06 -1.43
C ILE A 222 -10.77 -3.52 -1.84
N ALA A 223 -10.71 -2.21 -2.09
CA ALA A 223 -9.45 -1.51 -2.35
C ALA A 223 -8.91 -0.94 -1.06
N LEU A 224 -7.69 -1.36 -0.68
CA LEU A 224 -6.96 -0.89 0.50
C LEU A 224 -5.78 -0.01 0.09
N PRO A 225 -5.49 1.04 0.86
CA PRO A 225 -4.37 1.93 0.57
C PRO A 225 -3.05 1.34 1.07
N ALA A 226 -2.03 1.33 0.20
CA ALA A 226 -0.64 1.07 0.53
C ALA A 226 0.22 2.31 0.27
N TYR A 227 -0.34 3.50 0.45
CA TYR A 227 0.28 4.78 0.10
C TYR A 227 -0.19 5.89 1.04
N GLY A 228 0.51 7.02 0.99
CA GLY A 228 0.08 8.29 1.55
C GLY A 228 -0.18 9.32 0.46
N MET A 229 -0.69 10.48 0.84
CA MET A 229 -0.89 11.62 -0.06
C MET A 229 -0.58 12.93 0.63
N ALA A 230 -0.28 13.95 -0.15
CA ALA A 230 -0.12 15.30 0.35
C ALA A 230 -1.39 16.11 0.06
N LEU A 231 -1.87 16.82 1.07
CA LEU A 231 -2.90 17.83 0.94
C LEU A 231 -2.21 19.19 0.79
N LEU A 232 -2.36 19.82 -0.37
CA LEU A 232 -1.69 21.07 -0.72
C LEU A 232 -2.49 22.32 -0.35
N GLY A 233 -3.66 22.18 0.25
CA GLY A 233 -4.50 23.25 0.72
C GLY A 233 -5.97 22.84 0.77
N PHE A 234 -6.76 23.57 1.56
CA PHE A 234 -8.21 23.50 1.56
C PHE A 234 -8.73 24.88 1.18
N ASP A 235 -9.47 24.98 0.10
CA ASP A 235 -10.24 26.15 -0.24
C ASP A 235 -11.73 25.82 -0.42
N ALA A 236 -12.53 26.83 -0.70
CA ALA A 236 -13.98 26.64 -0.94
C ALA A 236 -14.29 25.77 -2.17
N GLN A 237 -13.30 25.41 -2.97
CA GLN A 237 -13.42 24.59 -4.18
C GLN A 237 -12.95 23.15 -3.97
N GLY A 238 -12.44 22.83 -2.78
CA GLY A 238 -12.02 21.47 -2.37
C GLY A 238 -10.55 21.36 -2.01
N ALA A 239 -10.14 20.15 -1.66
CA ALA A 239 -8.73 19.86 -1.38
C ALA A 239 -7.97 19.61 -2.69
N LEU A 240 -6.86 20.28 -2.90
CA LEU A 240 -5.90 19.88 -3.91
C LEU A 240 -5.09 18.70 -3.36
N VAL A 241 -5.27 17.54 -3.97
CA VAL A 241 -4.67 16.27 -3.54
C VAL A 241 -3.58 15.88 -4.52
N GLU A 242 -2.37 15.64 -4.01
CA GLU A 242 -1.24 15.16 -4.78
C GLU A 242 -0.84 13.76 -4.32
N SER A 243 -0.90 12.79 -5.22
CA SER A 243 -0.57 11.41 -4.92
C SER A 243 0.71 10.89 -5.61
N GLU A 244 1.20 11.52 -6.67
CA GLU A 244 2.28 10.94 -7.49
C GLU A 244 3.55 11.78 -7.60
N VAL A 245 3.46 13.07 -7.80
CA VAL A 245 4.62 13.94 -8.04
C VAL A 245 4.55 15.18 -7.14
N SER A 246 5.67 15.49 -6.49
CA SER A 246 5.77 16.70 -5.66
C SER A 246 5.68 17.96 -6.52
N GLN A 247 4.54 18.63 -6.45
CA GLN A 247 4.41 19.99 -7.02
C GLN A 247 4.99 21.00 -6.01
N ARG A 248 5.80 21.92 -6.50
CA ARG A 248 6.27 23.03 -5.67
C ARG A 248 5.15 24.04 -5.51
N VAL A 249 4.29 23.86 -4.52
CA VAL A 249 3.25 24.80 -4.15
C VAL A 249 3.66 25.49 -2.85
N ALA A 250 3.61 26.81 -2.82
CA ALA A 250 3.80 27.58 -1.59
C ALA A 250 2.56 27.41 -0.70
N GLY A 251 2.73 26.77 0.47
CA GLY A 251 1.64 26.55 1.44
C GLY A 251 1.99 25.47 2.47
N LYS A 252 1.15 25.33 3.49
CA LYS A 252 1.26 24.21 4.44
C LYS A 252 0.86 22.92 3.74
N ILE A 253 1.81 22.03 3.56
CA ILE A 253 1.59 20.67 3.05
C ILE A 253 1.30 19.79 4.26
N GLN A 254 0.17 19.10 4.24
CA GLN A 254 -0.16 18.06 5.23
C GLN A 254 0.00 16.69 4.56
N GLU A 255 0.97 15.89 5.02
CA GLU A 255 1.11 14.51 4.58
C GLU A 255 0.11 13.64 5.34
N LEU A 256 -0.72 12.91 4.58
CA LEU A 256 -1.60 11.88 5.10
C LEU A 256 -0.97 10.51 4.81
N THR A 257 -0.61 9.80 5.86
CA THR A 257 -0.05 8.46 5.77
C THR A 257 -1.07 7.42 6.28
N VAL A 258 -0.90 6.19 5.85
CA VAL A 258 -1.67 5.05 6.36
C VAL A 258 -0.72 4.19 7.19
N ALA A 259 -1.07 3.98 8.44
CA ALA A 259 -0.28 3.12 9.32
C ALA A 259 -0.48 1.63 8.92
N PRO A 260 0.58 0.88 8.60
CA PRO A 260 0.48 -0.53 8.20
C PRO A 260 -0.28 -1.38 9.23
N GLN A 261 -0.10 -1.10 10.53
CA GLN A 261 -0.77 -1.83 11.61
C GLN A 261 -2.29 -1.69 11.55
N GLN A 262 -2.83 -0.50 11.25
CA GLN A 262 -4.29 -0.29 11.13
C GLN A 262 -4.90 -1.15 10.02
N VAL A 263 -4.20 -1.29 8.90
CA VAL A 263 -4.65 -2.14 7.79
C VAL A 263 -4.53 -3.61 8.13
N ALA A 264 -3.44 -4.02 8.79
CA ALA A 264 -3.28 -5.40 9.26
C ALA A 264 -4.36 -5.80 10.26
N ASP A 265 -4.69 -4.95 11.23
CA ASP A 265 -5.75 -5.17 12.21
C ASP A 265 -7.13 -5.29 11.52
N PHE A 266 -7.41 -4.43 10.54
CA PHE A 266 -8.62 -4.50 9.73
C PHE A 266 -8.72 -5.83 8.98
N LEU A 267 -7.66 -6.28 8.33
CA LEU A 267 -7.63 -7.55 7.60
C LEU A 267 -7.84 -8.74 8.54
N GLN A 268 -7.21 -8.73 9.71
CA GLN A 268 -7.41 -9.76 10.73
C GLN A 268 -8.86 -9.83 11.21
N GLN A 269 -9.48 -8.68 11.48
CA GLN A 269 -10.90 -8.62 11.89
C GLN A 269 -11.83 -9.06 10.76
N LEU A 270 -11.52 -8.73 9.52
CA LEU A 270 -12.29 -9.14 8.36
C LEU A 270 -12.22 -10.66 8.13
N ALA A 271 -11.07 -11.27 8.36
CA ALA A 271 -10.86 -12.72 8.26
C ALA A 271 -11.70 -13.52 9.28
N GLN A 272 -11.93 -12.94 10.48
CA GLN A 272 -12.72 -13.59 11.52
C GLN A 272 -14.23 -13.68 11.19
N ARG A 273 -14.72 -12.87 10.25
CA ARG A 273 -16.14 -12.79 9.88
C ARG A 273 -16.29 -12.75 8.36
N PRO A 274 -16.26 -13.92 7.70
CA PRO A 274 -16.42 -13.99 6.25
C PRO A 274 -17.70 -13.29 5.79
N LEU A 275 -17.59 -12.51 4.73
CA LEU A 275 -18.70 -11.77 4.16
C LEU A 275 -19.14 -12.39 2.83
N PRO A 276 -20.46 -12.43 2.53
CA PRO A 276 -20.94 -12.96 1.26
C PRO A 276 -20.37 -12.12 0.10
N HIS A 277 -20.04 -12.80 -0.98
CA HIS A 277 -19.53 -12.22 -2.23
C HIS A 277 -18.18 -11.50 -2.15
N LEU A 278 -17.57 -11.29 -0.97
CA LEU A 278 -16.21 -10.79 -0.87
C LEU A 278 -15.22 -11.86 -1.36
N ARG A 279 -14.41 -11.53 -2.37
CA ARG A 279 -13.49 -12.46 -3.04
C ARG A 279 -12.02 -12.10 -2.86
N GLY A 280 -11.70 -10.86 -2.58
CA GLY A 280 -10.31 -10.46 -2.51
C GLY A 280 -10.07 -9.02 -2.09
N ILE A 281 -8.79 -8.71 -2.06
CA ILE A 281 -8.24 -7.41 -1.73
C ILE A 281 -7.51 -6.87 -2.97
N ILE A 282 -7.64 -5.58 -3.22
CA ILE A 282 -6.85 -4.89 -4.23
C ILE A 282 -6.07 -3.77 -3.56
N TRP A 283 -4.77 -3.77 -3.76
CA TRP A 283 -3.89 -2.80 -3.16
C TRP A 283 -3.72 -1.56 -4.04
N PHE A 284 -4.03 -0.42 -3.51
CA PHE A 284 -3.81 0.85 -4.16
C PHE A 284 -2.63 1.56 -3.50
N ARG A 285 -1.48 1.56 -4.13
CA ARG A 285 -1.07 1.07 -5.46
C ARG A 285 0.17 0.18 -5.35
N LEU A 286 0.56 -0.46 -6.47
CA LEU A 286 1.84 -1.19 -6.57
C LEU A 286 2.99 -0.25 -6.15
N PRO A 287 3.73 -0.57 -5.09
CA PRO A 287 4.84 0.26 -4.62
C PRO A 287 5.99 0.27 -5.62
N LEU A 288 6.51 1.45 -5.94
CA LEU A 288 7.78 1.62 -6.63
C LEU A 288 8.84 2.10 -5.63
N GLU A 289 10.10 1.74 -5.85
CA GLU A 289 11.20 2.10 -4.95
C GLU A 289 11.35 3.63 -4.81
N ASN A 290 11.13 4.38 -5.88
CA ASN A 290 11.20 5.83 -5.89
C ASN A 290 9.91 6.54 -5.43
N ASP A 291 8.83 5.82 -5.15
CA ASP A 291 7.57 6.41 -4.64
C ASP A 291 7.65 6.62 -3.13
N ARG A 292 8.07 7.80 -2.70
CA ARG A 292 8.25 8.11 -1.27
C ARG A 292 6.97 8.07 -0.44
N ARG A 293 5.79 8.13 -1.08
CA ARG A 293 4.50 8.10 -0.40
C ARG A 293 3.89 6.71 -0.34
N ALA A 294 4.34 5.76 -1.17
CA ALA A 294 3.94 4.36 -1.05
C ALA A 294 4.73 3.67 0.08
N TRP A 295 4.13 2.67 0.70
CA TRP A 295 4.89 1.73 1.51
C TRP A 295 5.98 1.07 0.67
N SER A 296 7.03 0.56 1.30
CA SER A 296 7.94 -0.34 0.60
C SER A 296 7.24 -1.65 0.25
N MET A 297 7.75 -2.37 -0.75
CA MET A 297 7.25 -3.70 -1.08
C MET A 297 7.37 -4.66 0.11
N ALA A 298 8.42 -4.50 0.94
CA ALA A 298 8.60 -5.29 2.16
C ALA A 298 7.48 -5.03 3.18
N THR A 299 7.13 -3.77 3.43
CA THR A 299 6.00 -3.41 4.31
C THR A 299 4.68 -3.96 3.79
N LEU A 300 4.41 -3.80 2.50
CA LEU A 300 3.18 -4.33 1.89
C LEU A 300 3.10 -5.86 2.03
N ARG A 301 4.20 -6.55 1.76
CA ARG A 301 4.34 -8.00 1.94
C ARG A 301 4.07 -8.43 3.37
N ALA A 302 4.66 -7.73 4.34
CA ALA A 302 4.49 -8.03 5.76
C ALA A 302 3.02 -7.89 6.20
N VAL A 303 2.31 -6.86 5.71
CA VAL A 303 0.87 -6.66 5.97
C VAL A 303 0.04 -7.77 5.32
N ILE A 304 0.28 -8.10 4.06
CA ILE A 304 -0.44 -9.17 3.34
C ILE A 304 -0.23 -10.52 4.05
N GLN A 305 0.98 -10.81 4.47
CA GLN A 305 1.36 -12.09 5.09
C GLN A 305 1.11 -12.10 6.61
N GLN A 306 0.53 -11.04 7.18
CA GLN A 306 0.25 -10.90 8.62
C GLN A 306 1.50 -11.13 9.49
N GLN A 307 2.66 -10.69 9.03
CA GLN A 307 3.90 -10.73 9.78
C GLN A 307 3.89 -9.69 10.91
N PRO A 308 4.67 -9.87 11.99
CA PRO A 308 4.87 -8.83 12.98
C PRO A 308 5.43 -7.54 12.37
N LEU A 309 4.71 -6.43 12.54
CA LEU A 309 5.07 -5.14 11.95
C LEU A 309 5.95 -4.34 12.90
N LEU A 310 7.14 -4.86 13.19
CA LEU A 310 8.11 -4.25 14.08
C LEU A 310 9.38 -3.88 13.33
N ALA A 311 9.86 -2.65 13.55
CA ALA A 311 11.19 -2.26 13.08
C ALA A 311 12.27 -3.04 13.86
N ASN A 312 13.34 -3.38 13.18
CA ASN A 312 14.52 -3.99 13.79
C ASN A 312 15.75 -3.15 13.44
N TRP A 313 16.19 -2.35 14.41
CA TRP A 313 17.26 -1.40 14.20
C TRP A 313 18.62 -2.01 14.52
N GLN A 314 19.55 -1.87 13.59
CA GLN A 314 20.95 -2.24 13.79
C GLN A 314 21.86 -1.05 13.48
N VAL A 315 22.89 -0.83 14.31
CA VAL A 315 23.98 0.09 14.01
C VAL A 315 25.19 -0.72 13.57
N LYS A 316 25.69 -0.45 12.37
CA LYS A 316 26.90 -1.02 11.83
C LYS A 316 28.06 -0.07 12.03
N PHE A 317 29.21 -0.61 12.42
CA PHE A 317 30.47 0.08 12.62
C PHE A 317 31.40 -0.28 11.48
N LEU A 318 31.71 0.66 10.61
CA LEU A 318 32.61 0.46 9.47
C LEU A 318 33.98 1.05 9.80
N PRO A 319 34.99 0.21 10.10
CA PRO A 319 36.32 0.71 10.42
C PRO A 319 36.96 1.36 9.21
N GLN A 320 37.65 2.50 9.40
CA GLN A 320 38.42 3.17 8.39
C GLN A 320 39.87 2.62 8.38
N PRO A 321 40.29 1.87 7.35
CA PRO A 321 41.55 1.11 7.38
C PRO A 321 42.82 1.95 7.58
N GLN A 322 42.79 3.23 7.15
CA GLN A 322 43.94 4.13 7.21
C GLN A 322 43.93 5.03 8.48
N GLN A 323 42.91 4.94 9.32
CA GLN A 323 42.75 5.80 10.50
C GLN A 323 42.36 4.96 11.72
N ASN A 324 43.35 4.64 12.53
CA ASN A 324 43.16 3.79 13.68
C ASN A 324 42.10 4.35 14.64
N GLY A 325 41.17 3.49 15.04
CA GLY A 325 40.07 3.82 15.94
C GLY A 325 38.94 4.67 15.33
N LEU A 326 38.98 4.99 14.04
CA LEU A 326 37.89 5.70 13.36
C LEU A 326 36.90 4.71 12.75
N TYR A 327 35.62 4.93 13.03
CA TYR A 327 34.49 4.15 12.54
C TYR A 327 33.41 5.05 11.96
N ASP A 328 32.98 4.77 10.74
CA ASP A 328 31.72 5.30 10.22
C ASP A 328 30.55 4.48 10.78
N LEU A 329 29.49 5.18 11.14
CA LEU A 329 28.29 4.60 11.72
C LEU A 329 27.15 4.63 10.70
N ILE A 330 26.52 3.47 10.52
CA ILE A 330 25.34 3.33 9.66
C ILE A 330 24.23 2.72 10.49
N ILE A 331 23.05 3.38 10.47
CA ILE A 331 21.81 2.79 10.99
C ILE A 331 21.09 2.06 9.87
N GLU A 332 20.62 0.85 10.17
CA GLU A 332 19.87 -0.02 9.25
C GLU A 332 18.55 -0.44 9.89
N ASN A 333 17.48 -0.46 9.09
CA ASN A 333 16.22 -1.08 9.49
C ASN A 333 16.14 -2.49 8.90
N GLN A 334 16.45 -3.50 9.69
CA GLN A 334 16.38 -4.92 9.30
C GLN A 334 14.97 -5.52 9.50
N GLY A 335 14.04 -4.73 10.02
CA GLY A 335 12.66 -5.16 10.18
C GLY A 335 11.90 -5.20 8.85
N PRO A 336 10.73 -5.85 8.83
CA PRO A 336 9.91 -5.97 7.63
C PRO A 336 9.03 -4.74 7.35
N VAL A 337 9.07 -3.69 8.18
CA VAL A 337 8.20 -2.52 8.08
C VAL A 337 8.98 -1.23 8.02
N ASP A 338 8.51 -0.30 7.17
CA ASP A 338 8.99 1.09 7.15
C ASP A 338 8.67 1.75 8.49
N ALA A 339 9.64 2.39 9.09
CA ALA A 339 9.46 2.96 10.43
C ALA A 339 10.16 4.30 10.60
N PRO A 340 9.61 5.18 11.46
CA PRO A 340 10.30 6.41 11.85
C PRO A 340 11.68 6.08 12.42
N LEU A 341 12.68 6.90 12.06
CA LEU A 341 14.01 6.77 12.64
C LEU A 341 13.92 6.77 14.17
N PRO A 342 14.76 5.98 14.90
CA PRO A 342 14.80 5.95 16.34
C PRO A 342 14.99 7.35 16.95
N ARG A 343 14.36 7.58 18.09
CA ARG A 343 14.49 8.85 18.82
C ARG A 343 15.88 9.07 19.34
N GLU A 344 16.51 8.03 19.91
CA GLU A 344 17.86 8.09 20.43
C GLU A 344 18.61 6.78 20.14
N ILE A 345 19.92 6.90 19.97
CA ILE A 345 20.84 5.76 19.83
C ILE A 345 21.99 6.00 20.78
N HIS A 346 22.22 5.06 21.68
CA HIS A 346 23.28 5.09 22.65
C HIS A 346 24.35 4.06 22.26
N ILE A 347 25.62 4.49 22.18
CA ILE A 347 26.75 3.64 21.83
C ILE A 347 27.76 3.69 22.97
N GLN A 348 28.02 2.54 23.60
CA GLN A 348 29.06 2.38 24.61
C GLN A 348 30.41 2.22 23.92
N ALA A 349 31.31 3.17 24.17
CA ALA A 349 32.65 3.18 23.61
C ALA A 349 33.61 3.85 24.64
N GLU A 350 34.84 3.42 24.66
CA GLU A 350 35.87 3.91 25.57
C GLU A 350 36.99 4.64 24.85
N GLY A 351 37.59 5.62 25.51
CA GLY A 351 38.70 6.39 24.98
C GLY A 351 38.33 7.16 23.71
N CYS A 352 37.12 7.72 23.65
CA CYS A 352 36.69 8.50 22.50
C CYS A 352 37.35 9.87 22.45
N LEU A 353 38.10 10.12 21.38
CA LEU A 353 38.76 11.38 21.10
C LEU A 353 37.87 12.38 20.41
N ALA A 354 37.01 11.89 19.51
CA ALA A 354 36.09 12.70 18.73
C ALA A 354 34.91 11.85 18.23
N ALA A 355 33.76 12.51 18.03
CA ALA A 355 32.56 11.93 17.46
C ALA A 355 31.72 13.03 16.85
N ASP A 356 30.93 12.69 15.82
CA ASP A 356 29.93 13.59 15.25
C ASP A 356 28.78 12.81 14.65
N ALA A 357 27.63 13.46 14.57
CA ALA A 357 26.42 12.92 13.96
C ALA A 357 26.18 13.58 12.59
N VAL A 358 25.48 12.87 11.70
CA VAL A 358 25.12 13.41 10.37
C VAL A 358 23.63 13.23 10.10
N GLY A 359 23.13 14.00 9.12
CA GLY A 359 21.77 13.87 8.62
C GLY A 359 20.71 14.28 9.64
N HIS A 360 19.91 13.31 10.10
CA HIS A 360 18.76 13.54 10.98
C HIS A 360 19.09 13.48 12.47
N TYR A 361 20.37 13.33 12.83
CA TYR A 361 20.83 13.20 14.20
C TYR A 361 21.81 14.31 14.58
N GLN A 362 21.85 14.61 15.86
CA GLN A 362 22.92 15.40 16.50
C GLN A 362 23.52 14.57 17.64
N LEU A 363 24.80 14.75 17.87
CA LEU A 363 25.46 14.19 19.03
C LEU A 363 25.11 15.03 20.27
N ALA A 364 24.60 14.41 21.31
CA ALA A 364 24.54 15.05 22.62
C ALA A 364 25.96 15.31 23.12
N THR A 365 26.11 16.23 24.07
CA THR A 365 27.42 16.62 24.65
C THR A 365 28.31 15.39 24.81
N PRO A 366 29.59 15.43 24.42
CA PRO A 366 30.49 14.29 24.48
C PRO A 366 30.54 13.70 25.91
N SER A 367 29.96 12.54 26.05
CA SER A 367 29.89 11.80 27.32
C SER A 367 29.82 10.31 26.99
N ALA A 368 30.28 9.44 27.85
CA ALA A 368 30.04 7.99 27.74
C ALA A 368 28.68 7.68 28.40
N PRO A 369 27.75 6.98 27.73
CA PRO A 369 27.78 6.54 26.34
C PRO A 369 27.61 7.69 25.31
N GLN A 370 28.08 7.49 24.08
CA GLN A 370 27.85 8.45 22.98
C GLN A 370 26.37 8.40 22.59
N ARG A 371 25.68 9.54 22.66
CA ARG A 371 24.24 9.64 22.46
C ARG A 371 23.93 10.42 21.19
N PHE A 372 23.29 9.77 20.22
CA PHE A 372 22.78 10.34 18.99
C PHE A 372 21.29 10.60 19.16
N ILE A 373 20.89 11.86 19.07
CA ILE A 373 19.50 12.32 19.27
C ILE A 373 18.94 12.77 17.94
N ARG A 374 17.75 12.25 17.58
CA ARG A 374 17.06 12.66 16.34
C ARG A 374 16.58 14.11 16.46
N ILE A 375 16.95 14.94 15.46
CA ILE A 375 16.59 16.36 15.38
C ILE A 375 15.52 16.66 14.33
N SER A 376 15.27 15.73 13.40
CA SER A 376 14.24 15.89 12.38
C SER A 376 13.51 14.59 12.13
N GLY A 377 12.21 14.70 11.80
CA GLY A 377 11.40 13.54 11.45
C GLY A 377 11.79 13.03 10.07
N ASP A 378 12.03 11.72 9.98
CA ASP A 378 12.13 10.97 8.72
C ASP A 378 11.87 9.50 9.00
N GLN A 379 11.65 8.75 7.91
CA GLN A 379 11.36 7.34 7.93
C GLN A 379 12.46 6.58 7.19
N LEU A 380 12.84 5.40 7.70
CA LEU A 380 13.73 4.48 7.02
C LEU A 380 12.95 3.24 6.59
N ARG A 381 13.00 2.95 5.29
CA ARG A 381 12.31 1.79 4.73
C ARG A 381 12.92 0.49 5.25
N ALA A 382 12.10 -0.55 5.25
CA ALA A 382 12.54 -1.91 5.53
C ALA A 382 13.71 -2.32 4.62
N GLY A 383 14.76 -2.87 5.20
CA GLY A 383 15.98 -3.27 4.50
C GLY A 383 16.91 -2.12 4.07
N GLN A 384 16.55 -0.87 4.34
CA GLN A 384 17.37 0.28 3.97
C GLN A 384 18.30 0.70 5.11
N SER A 385 19.39 1.37 4.74
CA SER A 385 20.39 1.90 5.66
C SER A 385 20.69 3.37 5.39
N ARG A 386 21.22 4.07 6.42
CA ARG A 386 21.55 5.48 6.34
C ARG A 386 22.75 5.81 7.23
N PRO A 387 23.63 6.75 6.83
CA PRO A 387 24.65 7.27 7.70
C PRO A 387 24.08 7.87 8.99
N LEU A 388 24.66 7.51 10.13
CA LEU A 388 24.33 8.04 11.47
C LEU A 388 25.36 9.07 11.93
N GLY A 389 26.63 8.84 11.60
CA GLY A 389 27.74 9.68 12.03
C GLY A 389 29.06 8.92 12.00
N TRP A 390 29.99 9.32 12.85
CA TRP A 390 31.28 8.66 13.00
C TRP A 390 31.79 8.79 14.45
N LEU A 391 32.65 7.86 14.85
CA LEU A 391 33.35 7.83 16.14
C LEU A 391 34.84 7.59 15.94
N ARG A 392 35.67 8.27 16.72
CA ARG A 392 37.08 7.92 16.90
C ARG A 392 37.32 7.53 18.37
N CYS A 393 37.30 6.24 18.63
CA CYS A 393 37.41 5.67 19.97
C CYS A 393 38.45 4.55 20.03
N GLN A 394 39.04 4.31 21.20
CA GLN A 394 39.97 3.22 21.40
C GLN A 394 39.28 1.85 21.31
N GLN A 395 38.10 1.75 21.90
CA GLN A 395 37.32 0.52 21.89
C GLN A 395 35.83 0.80 21.83
N ILE A 396 35.11 0.03 20.99
CA ILE A 396 33.65 -0.03 20.98
C ILE A 396 33.22 -1.29 21.71
N THR A 397 32.32 -1.16 22.68
CA THR A 397 31.84 -2.30 23.48
C THR A 397 30.93 -3.18 22.61
N PRO A 398 31.28 -4.46 22.36
CA PRO A 398 30.41 -5.39 21.65
C PRO A 398 29.04 -5.50 22.34
N GLY A 399 27.94 -5.33 21.60
CA GLY A 399 26.58 -5.31 22.16
C GLY A 399 26.21 -4.07 22.98
N GLY A 400 27.11 -3.08 23.08
CA GLY A 400 26.89 -1.83 23.81
C GLY A 400 26.07 -0.77 23.05
N THR A 401 25.34 -1.17 22.02
CA THR A 401 24.42 -0.28 21.29
C THR A 401 23.00 -0.46 21.79
N HIS A 402 22.38 0.63 22.22
CA HIS A 402 20.99 0.65 22.65
C HIS A 402 20.20 1.64 21.81
N VAL A 403 19.13 1.16 21.17
CA VAL A 403 18.27 1.96 20.30
C VAL A 403 16.93 2.21 20.99
N ILE A 404 16.55 3.48 21.09
CA ILE A 404 15.28 3.92 21.67
C ILE A 404 14.38 4.41 20.53
N PRO A 405 13.27 3.73 20.25
CA PRO A 405 12.33 4.04 19.17
C PRO A 405 11.73 5.44 19.22
#